data_4a84ddf6e6e9f901763be877c2c5a131
#
_entry.id   4a84ddf6e6e9f901763be877c2c5a131
#
_cell.length_a   1.000
_cell.length_b   1.000
_cell.length_c   1.000
_cell.angle_alpha   90.00
_cell.angle_beta   90.00
_cell.angle_gamma   90.00
#
_symmetry.space_group_name_H-M   'P 1'
#
loop_
_entity.id
_entity.type
_entity.pdbx_description
1 polymer ?
#
loop_
_entity_poly.entity_id
_entity_poly.type
_entity_poly.pdbx_seq_one_letter_code
_entity_poly.pdbx_strand_id
1 'polypeptide(L)'
;GKHLDGLRNELTEQEGRPPRPWEITAGLLKRMVDASALVKSLSEQLGLPSDLTVSQITDHKKLRDAIDAEVSVDLLEAMAGDLNEYSDDVYQKVIGLSLSSWLVPPDAVDVLEDASLAQLDAKLSELNSFSDLQELDPLFRAYFRRIDAESERAQARLTEANLRLVVSVAKKYIGRGMSLLD
;
A
#
# COMPACT_ATOMS: atom_id res chain seq x y z
N GLY A 1 3.59 4.47 -6.99
CA GLY A 1 3.12 4.29 -8.35
C GLY A 1 1.82 3.50 -8.45
N LYS A 2 1.85 2.32 -9.03
CA LYS A 2 0.63 1.58 -9.48
C LYS A 2 -0.51 1.44 -8.48
N HIS A 3 -0.23 1.22 -7.19
CA HIS A 3 -1.28 1.07 -6.18
C HIS A 3 -2.02 2.40 -5.93
N LEU A 4 -1.28 3.50 -5.86
CA LEU A 4 -1.84 4.84 -5.69
C LEU A 4 -2.61 5.28 -6.94
N ASP A 5 -2.09 4.95 -8.14
CA ASP A 5 -2.75 5.23 -9.41
C ASP A 5 -4.04 4.43 -9.54
N GLY A 6 -4.05 3.17 -9.10
CA GLY A 6 -5.26 2.34 -9.05
C GLY A 6 -6.35 2.97 -8.17
N LEU A 7 -6.00 3.45 -6.97
CA LEU A 7 -6.93 4.13 -6.08
C LEU A 7 -7.44 5.46 -6.68
N ARG A 8 -6.55 6.24 -7.32
CA ARG A 8 -6.93 7.49 -8.00
C ARG A 8 -7.92 7.24 -9.13
N ASN A 9 -7.70 6.19 -9.91
CA ASN A 9 -8.62 5.83 -11.01
C ASN A 9 -9.98 5.38 -10.48
N GLU A 10 -10.00 4.53 -9.45
CA GLU A 10 -11.22 4.08 -8.79
C GLU A 10 -12.05 5.27 -8.26
N LEU A 11 -11.43 6.19 -7.53
CA LEU A 11 -12.09 7.39 -7.03
C LEU A 11 -12.54 8.33 -8.16
N THR A 12 -11.77 8.40 -9.25
CA THR A 12 -12.15 9.20 -10.43
C THR A 12 -13.39 8.62 -11.11
N GLU A 13 -13.50 7.30 -11.21
CA GLU A 13 -14.69 6.64 -11.78
C GLU A 13 -15.92 6.84 -10.90
N GLN A 14 -15.76 6.81 -9.57
CA GLN A 14 -16.84 7.02 -8.62
C GLN A 14 -17.38 8.47 -8.64
N GLU A 15 -16.48 9.45 -8.66
CA GLU A 15 -16.81 10.87 -8.51
C GLU A 15 -16.95 11.62 -9.85
N GLY A 16 -16.53 11.02 -10.97
CA GLY A 16 -16.51 11.66 -12.28
C GLY A 16 -15.50 12.82 -12.41
N ARG A 17 -14.56 12.93 -11.47
CA ARG A 17 -13.49 13.94 -11.43
C ARG A 17 -12.24 13.39 -10.74
N PRO A 18 -11.06 13.99 -10.96
CA PRO A 18 -9.85 13.61 -10.22
C PRO A 18 -10.04 13.81 -8.71
N PRO A 19 -9.59 12.83 -7.89
CA PRO A 19 -9.73 12.91 -6.44
C PRO A 19 -8.81 13.98 -5.85
N ARG A 20 -9.28 14.61 -4.79
CA ARG A 20 -8.47 15.51 -3.96
C ARG A 20 -7.53 14.69 -3.08
N PRO A 21 -6.39 15.24 -2.62
CA PRO A 21 -5.45 14.55 -1.74
C PRO A 21 -6.08 13.95 -0.47
N TRP A 22 -7.01 14.67 0.17
CA TRP A 22 -7.72 14.15 1.34
C TRP A 22 -8.62 12.94 1.01
N GLU A 23 -9.23 12.90 -0.17
CA GLU A 23 -10.06 11.78 -0.63
C GLU A 23 -9.18 10.52 -0.87
N ILE A 24 -7.98 10.72 -1.42
CA ILE A 24 -7.00 9.64 -1.56
C ILE A 24 -6.60 9.11 -0.19
N THR A 25 -6.34 10.00 0.78
CA THR A 25 -6.01 9.63 2.16
C THR A 25 -7.14 8.85 2.82
N ALA A 26 -8.38 9.33 2.72
CA ALA A 26 -9.57 8.63 3.21
C ALA A 26 -9.74 7.25 2.53
N GLY A 27 -9.49 7.15 1.23
CA GLY A 27 -9.52 5.89 0.49
C GLY A 27 -8.46 4.88 0.97
N LEU A 28 -7.25 5.34 1.28
CA LEU A 28 -6.20 4.48 1.87
C LEU A 28 -6.60 3.96 3.25
N LEU A 29 -7.11 4.84 4.10
CA LEU A 29 -7.60 4.48 5.44
C LEU A 29 -8.76 3.49 5.36
N LYS A 30 -9.71 3.71 4.43
CA LYS A 30 -10.82 2.79 4.21
C LYS A 30 -10.33 1.39 3.77
N ARG A 31 -9.36 1.31 2.88
CA ARG A 31 -8.76 0.02 2.49
C ARG A 31 -8.12 -0.70 3.68
N MET A 32 -7.54 0.03 4.65
CA MET A 32 -7.03 -0.57 5.88
C MET A 32 -8.17 -1.10 6.76
N VAL A 33 -9.28 -0.35 6.87
CA VAL A 33 -10.49 -0.81 7.57
C VAL A 33 -11.07 -2.07 6.92
N ASP A 34 -11.17 -2.08 5.59
CA ASP A 34 -11.66 -3.24 4.83
C ASP A 34 -10.77 -4.49 5.02
N ALA A 35 -9.48 -4.28 5.35
CA ALA A 35 -8.54 -5.34 5.70
C ALA A 35 -8.57 -5.74 7.20
N SER A 36 -9.52 -5.25 8.00
CA SER A 36 -9.55 -5.49 9.46
C SER A 36 -9.61 -6.97 9.84
N ALA A 37 -10.37 -7.78 9.10
CA ALA A 37 -10.42 -9.23 9.31
C ALA A 37 -9.05 -9.89 9.05
N LEU A 38 -8.34 -9.46 8.00
CA LEU A 38 -6.99 -9.91 7.69
C LEU A 38 -6.00 -9.50 8.80
N VAL A 39 -6.06 -8.25 9.25
CA VAL A 39 -5.20 -7.75 10.35
C VAL A 39 -5.44 -8.54 11.62
N LYS A 40 -6.69 -8.88 11.94
CA LYS A 40 -7.04 -9.71 13.10
C LYS A 40 -6.43 -11.11 12.98
N SER A 41 -6.64 -11.83 11.89
CA SER A 41 -6.05 -13.15 11.66
C SER A 41 -4.52 -13.09 11.74
N LEU A 42 -3.91 -12.12 11.06
CA LEU A 42 -2.46 -11.91 11.07
C LEU A 42 -1.93 -11.65 12.50
N SER A 43 -2.64 -10.84 13.30
CA SER A 43 -2.28 -10.55 14.69
C SER A 43 -2.34 -11.82 15.56
N GLU A 44 -3.36 -12.65 15.39
CA GLU A 44 -3.51 -13.92 16.09
C GLU A 44 -2.36 -14.88 15.74
N GLN A 45 -2.03 -15.04 14.47
CA GLN A 45 -0.92 -15.87 14.00
C GLN A 45 0.46 -15.36 14.49
N LEU A 46 0.63 -14.07 14.63
CA LEU A 46 1.86 -13.45 15.10
C LEU A 46 1.92 -13.26 16.63
N GLY A 47 0.84 -13.57 17.37
CA GLY A 47 0.75 -13.34 18.81
C GLY A 47 0.76 -11.86 19.19
N LEU A 48 0.12 -11.01 18.39
CA LEU A 48 -0.05 -9.58 18.59
C LEU A 48 -1.45 -9.28 19.15
N PRO A 49 -1.68 -8.07 19.71
CA PRO A 49 -3.03 -7.62 20.07
C PRO A 49 -3.97 -7.64 18.87
N SER A 50 -5.24 -7.97 19.10
CA SER A 50 -6.24 -8.06 18.01
C SER A 50 -6.74 -6.71 17.51
N ASP A 51 -6.55 -5.63 18.26
CA ASP A 51 -7.00 -4.27 17.95
C ASP A 51 -5.79 -3.34 17.82
N LEU A 52 -5.12 -3.42 16.67
CA LEU A 52 -3.96 -2.59 16.36
C LEU A 52 -4.39 -1.21 15.89
N THR A 53 -3.67 -0.18 16.32
CA THR A 53 -3.81 1.18 15.79
C THR A 53 -3.16 1.30 14.41
N VAL A 54 -3.47 2.39 13.69
CA VAL A 54 -2.88 2.64 12.37
C VAL A 54 -1.36 2.72 12.48
N SER A 55 -0.81 3.43 13.48
CA SER A 55 0.64 3.53 13.66
C SER A 55 1.28 2.18 14.02
N GLN A 56 0.62 1.37 14.82
CA GLN A 56 1.11 0.02 15.11
C GLN A 56 1.16 -0.86 13.84
N ILE A 57 0.19 -0.73 12.94
CA ILE A 57 0.21 -1.45 11.67
C ILE A 57 1.36 -0.95 10.78
N THR A 58 1.66 0.35 10.79
CA THR A 58 2.74 0.93 9.97
C THR A 58 4.14 0.65 10.53
N ASP A 59 4.29 0.58 11.86
CA ASP A 59 5.61 0.60 12.49
C ASP A 59 5.99 -0.70 13.21
N HIS A 60 5.03 -1.59 13.51
CA HIS A 60 5.31 -2.79 14.29
C HIS A 60 6.19 -3.77 13.50
N LYS A 61 7.45 -3.90 13.91
CA LYS A 61 8.47 -4.67 13.19
C LYS A 61 8.02 -6.08 12.79
N LYS A 62 7.49 -6.86 13.74
CA LYS A 62 7.10 -8.26 13.49
C LYS A 62 5.98 -8.36 12.43
N LEU A 63 5.06 -7.40 12.43
CA LEU A 63 3.99 -7.33 11.44
C LEU A 63 4.55 -6.91 10.09
N ARG A 64 5.40 -5.88 10.05
CA ARG A 64 6.04 -5.41 8.82
C ARG A 64 6.90 -6.50 8.18
N ASP A 65 7.72 -7.20 8.97
CA ASP A 65 8.53 -8.31 8.48
C ASP A 65 7.67 -9.43 7.84
N ALA A 66 6.43 -9.61 8.33
CA ALA A 66 5.50 -10.61 7.80
C ALA A 66 4.77 -10.19 6.52
N ILE A 67 4.50 -8.88 6.33
CA ILE A 67 3.69 -8.39 5.19
C ILE A 67 4.50 -7.68 4.09
N ASP A 68 5.71 -7.20 4.38
CA ASP A 68 6.56 -6.47 3.41
C ASP A 68 7.59 -7.35 2.71
N ALA A 69 7.87 -8.52 3.29
CA ALA A 69 8.76 -9.52 2.71
C ALA A 69 7.97 -10.60 1.94
N GLU A 70 8.63 -11.68 1.58
CA GLU A 70 7.97 -12.86 1.05
C GLU A 70 7.13 -13.51 2.17
N VAL A 71 5.81 -13.47 2.00
CA VAL A 71 4.87 -14.06 2.98
C VAL A 71 5.03 -15.57 2.98
N SER A 72 5.25 -16.18 4.15
CA SER A 72 5.43 -17.62 4.24
C SER A 72 4.15 -18.37 3.85
N VAL A 73 4.31 -19.53 3.20
CA VAL A 73 3.19 -20.37 2.77
C VAL A 73 2.32 -20.78 3.97
N ASP A 74 2.96 -21.18 5.07
CA ASP A 74 2.25 -21.59 6.28
C ASP A 74 1.37 -20.48 6.85
N LEU A 75 1.86 -19.24 6.83
CA LEU A 75 1.10 -18.07 7.30
C LEU A 75 -0.07 -17.76 6.35
N LEU A 76 0.14 -17.86 5.04
CA LEU A 76 -0.93 -17.67 4.05
C LEU A 76 -2.02 -18.72 4.19
N GLU A 77 -1.65 -19.99 4.35
CA GLU A 77 -2.61 -21.09 4.54
C GLU A 77 -3.41 -20.94 5.84
N ALA A 78 -2.75 -20.54 6.93
CA ALA A 78 -3.42 -20.29 8.20
C ALA A 78 -4.44 -19.15 8.08
N MET A 79 -4.04 -18.00 7.50
CA MET A 79 -4.95 -16.88 7.29
C MET A 79 -6.08 -17.22 6.30
N ALA A 80 -5.80 -17.99 5.25
CA ALA A 80 -6.81 -18.45 4.30
C ALA A 80 -7.87 -19.34 4.99
N GLY A 81 -7.44 -20.21 5.90
CA GLY A 81 -8.34 -20.99 6.75
C GLY A 81 -9.19 -20.13 7.67
N ASP A 82 -8.60 -19.16 8.35
CA ASP A 82 -9.30 -18.23 9.25
C ASP A 82 -10.35 -17.37 8.52
N LEU A 83 -10.03 -16.93 7.31
CA LEU A 83 -10.89 -16.06 6.49
C LEU A 83 -11.85 -16.85 5.60
N ASN A 84 -11.69 -18.15 5.49
CA ASN A 84 -12.41 -19.02 4.54
C ASN A 84 -12.30 -18.53 3.09
N GLU A 85 -11.08 -18.20 2.69
CA GLU A 85 -10.72 -17.67 1.36
C GLU A 85 -9.58 -18.49 0.74
N TYR A 86 -9.30 -18.26 -0.55
CA TYR A 86 -8.15 -18.87 -1.21
C TYR A 86 -6.85 -18.15 -0.85
N SER A 87 -5.73 -18.86 -0.75
CA SER A 87 -4.42 -18.30 -0.39
C SER A 87 -3.97 -17.17 -1.35
N ASP A 88 -4.28 -17.28 -2.64
CA ASP A 88 -3.96 -16.25 -3.62
C ASP A 88 -4.72 -14.93 -3.36
N ASP A 89 -6.00 -15.01 -2.96
CA ASP A 89 -6.81 -13.84 -2.61
C ASP A 89 -6.28 -13.20 -1.32
N VAL A 90 -5.94 -14.01 -0.32
CA VAL A 90 -5.33 -13.55 0.92
C VAL A 90 -3.99 -12.86 0.63
N TYR A 91 -3.16 -13.43 -0.23
CA TYR A 91 -1.89 -12.83 -0.64
C TYR A 91 -2.08 -11.45 -1.26
N GLN A 92 -3.05 -11.28 -2.15
CA GLN A 92 -3.38 -9.98 -2.74
C GLN A 92 -3.85 -8.97 -1.68
N LYS A 93 -4.63 -9.40 -0.70
CA LYS A 93 -5.05 -8.58 0.44
C LYS A 93 -3.88 -8.15 1.32
N VAL A 94 -2.92 -9.05 1.57
CA VAL A 94 -1.68 -8.72 2.31
C VAL A 94 -0.87 -7.66 1.58
N ILE A 95 -0.68 -7.80 0.27
CA ILE A 95 -0.01 -6.77 -0.55
C ILE A 95 -0.77 -5.45 -0.47
N GLY A 96 -2.10 -5.48 -0.59
CA GLY A 96 -2.96 -4.30 -0.47
C GLY A 96 -2.80 -3.59 0.88
N LEU A 97 -2.79 -4.34 1.98
CA LEU A 97 -2.56 -3.83 3.33
C LEU A 97 -1.16 -3.21 3.48
N SER A 98 -0.11 -3.93 3.06
CA SER A 98 1.26 -3.44 3.07
C SER A 98 1.37 -2.09 2.35
N LEU A 99 0.90 -2.02 1.11
CA LEU A 99 0.99 -0.81 0.30
C LEU A 99 0.12 0.34 0.83
N SER A 100 -1.12 0.07 1.25
CA SER A 100 -2.01 1.09 1.79
C SER A 100 -1.45 1.69 3.08
N SER A 101 -0.97 0.86 4.01
CA SER A 101 -0.38 1.33 5.26
C SER A 101 0.90 2.16 5.07
N TRP A 102 1.74 1.84 4.06
CA TRP A 102 2.91 2.63 3.71
C TRP A 102 2.59 3.99 3.08
N LEU A 103 1.42 4.12 2.45
CA LEU A 103 1.01 5.31 1.71
C LEU A 103 0.16 6.28 2.54
N VAL A 104 -0.31 5.88 3.73
CA VAL A 104 -1.05 6.79 4.63
C VAL A 104 -0.13 7.92 5.10
N PRO A 105 -0.52 9.19 4.92
CA PRO A 105 0.24 10.32 5.45
C PRO A 105 0.28 10.29 6.99
N PRO A 106 1.44 10.51 7.63
CA PRO A 106 1.53 10.56 9.09
C PRO A 106 0.59 11.58 9.73
N ASP A 107 0.45 12.76 9.12
CA ASP A 107 -0.46 13.81 9.60
C ASP A 107 -1.93 13.34 9.70
N ALA A 108 -2.33 12.37 8.86
CA ALA A 108 -3.68 11.79 8.94
C ALA A 108 -3.83 10.88 10.17
N VAL A 109 -2.78 10.16 10.55
CA VAL A 109 -2.76 9.32 11.75
C VAL A 109 -2.89 10.20 13.00
N ASP A 110 -2.14 11.31 13.03
CA ASP A 110 -2.16 12.26 14.16
C ASP A 110 -3.55 12.89 14.35
N VAL A 111 -4.17 13.35 13.27
CA VAL A 111 -5.51 13.99 13.33
C VAL A 111 -6.60 13.00 13.73
N LEU A 112 -6.43 11.73 13.39
CA LEU A 112 -7.36 10.66 13.80
C LEU A 112 -7.02 10.06 15.16
N GLU A 113 -6.09 10.70 15.92
CA GLU A 113 -5.68 10.30 17.27
C GLU A 113 -5.17 8.86 17.34
N ASP A 114 -4.47 8.42 16.30
CA ASP A 114 -3.96 7.05 16.15
C ASP A 114 -5.02 5.98 16.47
N ALA A 115 -6.17 6.11 15.86
CA ALA A 115 -7.29 5.22 16.10
C ALA A 115 -6.96 3.76 15.73
N SER A 116 -7.54 2.80 16.44
CA SER A 116 -7.57 1.41 15.99
C SER A 116 -8.45 1.25 14.75
N LEU A 117 -8.31 0.14 14.00
CA LEU A 117 -9.12 -0.08 12.80
C LEU A 117 -10.63 -0.07 13.08
N ALA A 118 -11.05 -0.58 14.23
CA ALA A 118 -12.45 -0.56 14.65
C ALA A 118 -12.95 0.88 14.93
N GLN A 119 -12.14 1.71 15.60
CA GLN A 119 -12.44 3.11 15.83
C GLN A 119 -12.37 3.94 14.56
N LEU A 120 -11.45 3.61 13.66
CA LEU A 120 -11.25 4.30 12.39
C LEU A 120 -12.48 4.17 11.49
N ASP A 121 -13.11 2.99 11.42
CA ASP A 121 -14.34 2.77 10.66
C ASP A 121 -15.46 3.70 11.16
N ALA A 122 -15.65 3.80 12.48
CA ALA A 122 -16.60 4.71 13.07
C ALA A 122 -16.26 6.19 12.78
N LYS A 123 -15.00 6.59 12.96
CA LYS A 123 -14.52 7.96 12.68
C LYS A 123 -14.69 8.33 11.19
N LEU A 124 -14.36 7.45 10.26
CA LEU A 124 -14.55 7.70 8.83
C LEU A 124 -16.02 7.79 8.41
N SER A 125 -16.95 7.28 9.22
CA SER A 125 -18.39 7.40 9.01
C SER A 125 -18.97 8.71 9.54
N GLU A 126 -18.20 9.45 10.36
CA GLU A 126 -18.62 10.73 10.92
C GLU A 126 -18.25 11.89 9.97
N LEU A 127 -19.22 12.81 9.76
CA LEU A 127 -19.03 13.97 8.87
C LEU A 127 -17.88 14.91 9.30
N ASN A 128 -17.60 15.00 10.60
CA ASN A 128 -16.57 15.88 11.15
C ASN A 128 -15.15 15.41 10.79
N SER A 129 -14.91 14.10 10.74
CA SER A 129 -13.59 13.54 10.40
C SER A 129 -13.15 13.90 8.98
N PHE A 130 -14.08 14.06 8.05
CA PHE A 130 -13.75 14.54 6.70
C PHE A 130 -13.36 16.02 6.69
N SER A 131 -13.95 16.87 7.54
CA SER A 131 -13.52 18.26 7.67
C SER A 131 -12.08 18.37 8.14
N ASP A 132 -11.70 17.58 9.12
CA ASP A 132 -10.34 17.57 9.67
C ASP A 132 -9.31 17.09 8.63
N LEU A 133 -9.64 16.07 7.84
CA LEU A 133 -8.81 15.63 6.73
C LEU A 133 -8.73 16.67 5.59
N GLN A 134 -9.82 17.39 5.32
CA GLN A 134 -9.86 18.46 4.30
C GLN A 134 -8.96 19.64 4.66
N GLU A 135 -8.86 20.00 5.94
CA GLU A 135 -7.96 21.06 6.40
C GLU A 135 -6.50 20.73 6.14
N LEU A 136 -6.14 19.44 6.11
CA LEU A 136 -4.79 18.96 5.82
C LEU A 136 -4.51 18.73 4.31
N ASP A 137 -5.46 19.04 3.41
CA ASP A 137 -5.30 18.82 1.96
C ASP A 137 -3.98 19.37 1.39
N PRO A 138 -3.50 20.57 1.77
CA PRO A 138 -2.20 21.08 1.29
C PRO A 138 -1.01 20.20 1.72
N LEU A 139 -1.04 19.63 2.92
CA LEU A 139 0.02 18.73 3.43
C LEU A 139 -0.02 17.41 2.68
N PHE A 140 -1.19 16.83 2.52
CA PHE A 140 -1.37 15.59 1.75
C PHE A 140 -0.96 15.76 0.29
N ARG A 141 -1.24 16.92 -0.31
CA ARG A 141 -0.77 17.23 -1.67
C ARG A 141 0.75 17.24 -1.78
N ALA A 142 1.43 17.84 -0.82
CA ALA A 142 2.89 17.86 -0.77
C ALA A 142 3.45 16.45 -0.56
N TYR A 143 2.83 15.66 0.32
CA TYR A 143 3.19 14.28 0.60
C TYR A 143 3.09 13.40 -0.64
N PHE A 144 1.93 13.38 -1.33
CA PHE A 144 1.75 12.56 -2.52
C PHE A 144 2.62 12.99 -3.69
N ARG A 145 2.88 14.30 -3.88
CA ARG A 145 3.84 14.76 -4.88
C ARG A 145 5.26 14.24 -4.63
N ARG A 146 5.67 14.16 -3.38
CA ARG A 146 6.97 13.57 -3.01
C ARG A 146 7.02 12.10 -3.38
N ILE A 147 5.98 11.32 -3.05
CA ILE A 147 5.87 9.90 -3.38
C ILE A 147 5.91 9.68 -4.90
N ASP A 148 5.16 10.47 -5.66
CA ASP A 148 5.14 10.40 -7.12
C ASP A 148 6.54 10.65 -7.69
N ALA A 149 7.24 11.72 -7.24
CA ALA A 149 8.59 12.03 -7.67
C ALA A 149 9.62 10.95 -7.29
N GLU A 150 9.50 10.34 -6.11
CA GLU A 150 10.35 9.22 -5.68
C GLU A 150 10.08 7.97 -6.54
N SER A 151 8.82 7.68 -6.84
CA SER A 151 8.41 6.57 -7.71
C SER A 151 8.97 6.72 -9.13
N GLU A 152 8.85 7.92 -9.72
CA GLU A 152 9.40 8.22 -11.04
C GLU A 152 10.92 8.05 -11.08
N ARG A 153 11.62 8.55 -10.06
CA ARG A 153 13.09 8.38 -9.96
C ARG A 153 13.50 6.92 -9.82
N ALA A 154 12.76 6.15 -9.01
CA ALA A 154 13.02 4.72 -8.83
C ALA A 154 12.79 3.96 -10.14
N GLN A 155 11.72 4.26 -10.87
CA GLN A 155 11.41 3.67 -12.15
C GLN A 155 12.47 4.01 -13.21
N ALA A 156 12.92 5.26 -13.27
CA ALA A 156 13.98 5.69 -14.18
C ALA A 156 15.30 4.94 -13.91
N ARG A 157 15.69 4.80 -12.63
CA ARG A 157 16.88 4.03 -12.23
C ARG A 157 16.77 2.55 -12.62
N LEU A 158 15.60 1.95 -12.42
CA LEU A 158 15.36 0.55 -12.79
C LEU A 158 15.47 0.36 -14.30
N THR A 159 14.87 1.26 -15.07
CA THR A 159 14.94 1.24 -16.55
C THR A 159 16.38 1.40 -17.04
N GLU A 160 17.15 2.32 -16.47
CA GLU A 160 18.55 2.51 -16.81
C GLU A 160 19.39 1.26 -16.45
N ALA A 161 19.18 0.67 -15.29
CA ALA A 161 19.85 -0.56 -14.88
C ALA A 161 19.53 -1.73 -15.81
N ASN A 162 18.25 -1.90 -16.19
CA ASN A 162 17.81 -2.91 -17.13
C ASN A 162 18.43 -2.70 -18.51
N LEU A 163 18.49 -1.46 -19.00
CA LEU A 163 19.11 -1.15 -20.29
C LEU A 163 20.61 -1.51 -20.28
N ARG A 164 21.32 -1.18 -19.21
CA ARG A 164 22.75 -1.57 -19.05
C ARG A 164 22.91 -3.09 -19.05
N LEU A 165 22.00 -3.82 -18.41
CA LEU A 165 22.02 -5.28 -18.38
C LEU A 165 21.81 -5.85 -19.81
N VAL A 166 20.78 -5.36 -20.51
CA VAL A 166 20.49 -5.79 -21.90
C VAL A 166 21.70 -5.55 -22.80
N VAL A 167 22.32 -4.35 -22.76
CA VAL A 167 23.51 -4.04 -23.55
C VAL A 167 24.68 -4.96 -23.16
N SER A 168 24.87 -5.24 -21.87
CA SER A 168 25.93 -6.15 -21.39
C SER A 168 25.73 -7.58 -21.90
N VAL A 169 24.49 -8.06 -21.91
CA VAL A 169 24.16 -9.39 -22.47
C VAL A 169 24.35 -9.39 -23.98
N ALA A 170 23.81 -8.40 -24.68
CA ALA A 170 23.92 -8.30 -26.14
C ALA A 170 25.38 -8.27 -26.63
N LYS A 171 26.26 -7.56 -25.90
CA LYS A 171 27.71 -7.56 -26.22
C LYS A 171 28.34 -8.95 -26.24
N LYS A 172 27.84 -9.92 -25.46
CA LYS A 172 28.36 -11.30 -25.46
C LYS A 172 28.02 -12.08 -26.72
N TYR A 173 27.03 -11.61 -27.48
CA TYR A 173 26.56 -12.23 -28.72
C TYR A 173 27.07 -11.50 -29.97
N ILE A 174 27.67 -10.33 -29.86
CA ILE A 174 28.33 -9.63 -30.98
C ILE A 174 29.49 -10.50 -31.48
N GLY A 175 29.50 -10.76 -32.78
CA GLY A 175 30.51 -11.63 -33.44
C GLY A 175 30.13 -13.10 -33.56
N ARG A 176 28.92 -13.49 -33.05
CA ARG A 176 28.36 -14.85 -33.24
C ARG A 176 27.28 -14.93 -34.32
N GLY A 177 27.24 -13.93 -35.22
CA GLY A 177 26.32 -13.92 -36.38
C GLY A 177 24.96 -13.23 -36.10
N MET A 178 24.78 -12.60 -34.93
CA MET A 178 23.60 -11.79 -34.65
C MET A 178 23.95 -10.31 -34.60
N SER A 179 23.08 -9.43 -35.10
CA SER A 179 23.17 -7.99 -34.97
C SER A 179 22.79 -7.54 -33.54
N LEU A 180 23.28 -6.37 -33.13
CA LEU A 180 22.90 -5.77 -31.82
C LEU A 180 21.42 -5.41 -31.77
N LEU A 181 20.74 -5.35 -32.90
CA LEU A 181 19.33 -4.95 -33.03
C LEU A 181 18.39 -6.14 -33.30
N ASP A 182 18.91 -7.35 -33.44
CA ASP A 182 18.15 -8.59 -33.51
C ASP A 182 17.91 -9.17 -32.10
#